data_cb686ab5685f7a33ea67e7bbf7c84b7f
#
_entry.id   cb686ab5685f7a33ea67e7bbf7c84b7f
#
_cell.length_a   1.000
_cell.length_b   1.000
_cell.length_c   1.000
_cell.angle_alpha   90.00
_cell.angle_beta   90.00
_cell.angle_gamma   90.00
#
_symmetry.space_group_name_H-M   'P 1'
#
loop_
_entity.id
_entity.type
_entity.pdbx_description
1 polymer ?
#
loop_
_entity_poly.entity_id
_entity_poly.type
_entity_poly.pdbx_seq_one_letter_code
_entity_poly.pdbx_strand_id
1 'polypeptide(L)'
;MADPGEPGGVADERLRLVLLCAHPALTREAAAALTLRLVLGVSTEDLARLFLVRTSTMAARLTRARQRLAGESFAVPTGAALADRVQVVAEVAYLAFTAGYAPGSGADVLRADVAGEAIRLVRVLREVIPDPVPEVDALLALMLLQHSRRHARVVDGRLVLLPDQDRRRWVGTEIAEAVELLTPLAHAAPAPYLLQALIAAEHAIAPSASETDWSRIVARYDELLLIAPSPVVRLNRAVAVAEADGPLAGLAALEGLTDEDLPGHRLPAARAELLARAGRPGPARAAYAAAIARCGNEAERAHLEERRAALPKG
;
A
#
# COMPACT_ATOMS: atom_id res chain seq x y z
N MET A 1 4.58 -38.41 -26.74
CA MET A 1 3.24 -37.75 -26.84
C MET A 1 2.83 -37.53 -25.41
N ALA A 2 3.12 -36.35 -24.87
CA ALA A 2 2.81 -35.98 -23.49
C ALA A 2 1.33 -35.61 -23.40
N ASP A 3 0.67 -36.13 -22.39
CA ASP A 3 -0.74 -35.91 -22.09
C ASP A 3 -0.97 -34.43 -21.70
N PRO A 4 -1.90 -33.69 -22.30
CA PRO A 4 -2.15 -32.27 -22.02
C PRO A 4 -2.94 -32.00 -20.71
N GLY A 5 -3.00 -32.95 -19.78
CA GLY A 5 -3.87 -32.96 -18.60
C GLY A 5 -3.18 -32.87 -17.24
N GLU A 6 -1.86 -32.67 -17.14
CA GLU A 6 -1.21 -32.56 -15.82
C GLU A 6 -1.38 -31.18 -15.20
N PRO A 7 -1.86 -31.09 -13.94
CA PRO A 7 -2.02 -29.80 -13.24
C PRO A 7 -0.71 -29.01 -13.06
N GLY A 8 0.46 -29.65 -13.17
CA GLY A 8 1.75 -29.01 -13.16
C GLY A 8 2.06 -28.09 -14.36
N GLY A 9 1.57 -28.43 -15.54
CA GLY A 9 1.83 -27.65 -16.76
C GLY A 9 1.19 -26.24 -16.75
N VAL A 10 -0.04 -26.13 -16.26
CA VAL A 10 -0.76 -24.83 -16.21
C VAL A 10 -0.17 -23.91 -15.15
N ALA A 11 0.21 -24.47 -13.99
CA ALA A 11 0.88 -23.70 -12.93
C ALA A 11 2.24 -23.18 -13.39
N ASP A 12 3.00 -23.98 -14.13
CA ASP A 12 4.30 -23.59 -14.69
C ASP A 12 4.16 -22.48 -15.76
N GLU A 13 3.15 -22.52 -16.61
CA GLU A 13 2.89 -21.45 -17.59
C GLU A 13 2.47 -20.14 -16.94
N ARG A 14 1.64 -20.18 -15.91
CA ARG A 14 1.25 -18.98 -15.14
C ARG A 14 2.45 -18.37 -14.41
N LEU A 15 3.28 -19.21 -13.78
CA LEU A 15 4.52 -18.77 -13.15
C LEU A 15 5.45 -18.09 -14.17
N ARG A 16 5.66 -18.71 -15.32
CA ARG A 16 6.47 -18.15 -16.41
C ARG A 16 5.95 -16.78 -16.83
N LEU A 17 4.65 -16.63 -17.03
CA LEU A 17 4.04 -15.37 -17.43
C LEU A 17 4.24 -14.27 -16.38
N VAL A 18 3.99 -14.58 -15.10
CA VAL A 18 4.18 -13.65 -13.99
C VAL A 18 5.64 -13.20 -13.90
N LEU A 19 6.58 -14.15 -13.91
CA LEU A 19 8.02 -13.86 -13.82
C LEU A 19 8.56 -13.16 -15.06
N LEU A 20 8.03 -13.43 -16.24
CA LEU A 20 8.37 -12.72 -17.47
C LEU A 20 7.95 -11.25 -17.39
N CYS A 21 6.75 -10.98 -16.91
CA CYS A 21 6.27 -9.61 -16.72
C CYS A 21 7.14 -8.80 -15.74
N ALA A 22 7.85 -9.47 -14.84
CA ALA A 22 8.82 -8.87 -13.91
C ALA A 22 10.27 -8.90 -14.42
N HIS A 23 10.48 -9.05 -15.74
CA HIS A 23 11.82 -9.17 -16.32
C HIS A 23 12.66 -7.90 -16.08
N PRO A 24 13.97 -8.03 -15.73
CA PRO A 24 14.84 -6.88 -15.43
C PRO A 24 15.05 -5.92 -16.60
N ALA A 25 14.76 -6.35 -17.84
CA ALA A 25 14.75 -5.45 -19.00
C ALA A 25 13.62 -4.40 -18.95
N LEU A 26 12.62 -4.58 -18.06
CA LEU A 26 11.50 -3.64 -17.89
C LEU A 26 11.74 -2.67 -16.73
N THR A 27 11.24 -1.44 -16.87
CA THR A 27 11.09 -0.57 -15.70
C THR A 27 9.98 -1.11 -14.79
N ARG A 28 9.99 -0.76 -13.50
CA ARG A 28 8.97 -1.21 -12.53
C ARG A 28 7.54 -0.86 -12.98
N GLU A 29 7.33 0.34 -13.53
CA GLU A 29 6.01 0.75 -14.03
C GLU A 29 5.58 -0.03 -15.28
N ALA A 30 6.53 -0.37 -16.15
CA ALA A 30 6.24 -1.18 -17.33
C ALA A 30 5.94 -2.63 -16.93
N ALA A 31 6.68 -3.17 -15.97
CA ALA A 31 6.43 -4.48 -15.37
C ALA A 31 5.05 -4.53 -14.72
N ALA A 32 4.70 -3.53 -13.90
CA ALA A 32 3.39 -3.42 -13.26
C ALA A 32 2.25 -3.39 -14.29
N ALA A 33 2.34 -2.49 -15.27
CA ALA A 33 1.31 -2.38 -16.31
C ALA A 33 1.17 -3.67 -17.11
N LEU A 34 2.27 -4.32 -17.46
CA LEU A 34 2.26 -5.55 -18.24
C LEU A 34 1.70 -6.74 -17.45
N THR A 35 2.08 -6.86 -16.17
CA THR A 35 1.58 -7.91 -15.26
C THR A 35 0.07 -7.80 -15.06
N LEU A 36 -0.42 -6.61 -14.73
CA LEU A 36 -1.86 -6.37 -14.56
C LEU A 36 -2.62 -6.64 -15.86
N ARG A 37 -2.04 -6.28 -17.03
CA ARG A 37 -2.65 -6.52 -18.34
C ARG A 37 -2.72 -7.99 -18.72
N LEU A 38 -1.61 -8.73 -18.57
CA LEU A 38 -1.48 -10.10 -19.10
C LEU A 38 -1.90 -11.16 -18.10
N VAL A 39 -1.63 -10.96 -16.81
CA VAL A 39 -1.95 -11.95 -15.76
C VAL A 39 -3.40 -11.79 -15.29
N LEU A 40 -3.85 -10.55 -15.11
CA LEU A 40 -5.16 -10.24 -14.52
C LEU A 40 -6.19 -9.72 -15.53
N GLY A 41 -5.79 -9.49 -16.79
CA GLY A 41 -6.72 -9.07 -17.85
C GLY A 41 -7.20 -7.62 -17.73
N VAL A 42 -6.59 -6.79 -16.86
CA VAL A 42 -6.99 -5.38 -16.66
C VAL A 42 -6.93 -4.62 -17.98
N SER A 43 -7.96 -3.83 -18.29
CA SER A 43 -8.05 -3.09 -19.56
C SER A 43 -6.96 -2.01 -19.67
N THR A 44 -6.57 -1.64 -20.90
CA THR A 44 -5.61 -0.56 -21.11
C THR A 44 -6.13 0.78 -20.59
N GLU A 45 -7.44 1.00 -20.63
CA GLU A 45 -8.10 2.21 -20.11
C GLU A 45 -8.04 2.26 -18.58
N ASP A 46 -8.29 1.13 -17.91
CA ASP A 46 -8.19 1.04 -16.44
C ASP A 46 -6.76 1.21 -15.99
N LEU A 47 -5.80 0.60 -16.70
CA LEU A 47 -4.38 0.84 -16.44
C LEU A 47 -3.99 2.30 -16.63
N ALA A 48 -4.49 2.96 -17.67
CA ALA A 48 -4.22 4.38 -17.90
C ALA A 48 -4.74 5.24 -16.74
N ARG A 49 -5.93 4.94 -16.25
CA ARG A 49 -6.51 5.58 -15.05
C ARG A 49 -5.67 5.29 -13.80
N LEU A 50 -5.27 4.04 -13.61
CA LEU A 50 -4.44 3.61 -12.47
C LEU A 50 -3.11 4.37 -12.40
N PHE A 51 -2.41 4.44 -13.54
CA PHE A 51 -1.09 5.08 -13.62
C PHE A 51 -1.16 6.59 -13.89
N LEU A 52 -2.36 7.19 -13.90
CA LEU A 52 -2.59 8.63 -14.12
C LEU A 52 -1.97 9.14 -15.43
N VAL A 53 -2.08 8.35 -16.50
CA VAL A 53 -1.60 8.68 -17.84
C VAL A 53 -2.73 8.61 -18.86
N ARG A 54 -2.53 9.17 -20.06
CA ARG A 54 -3.48 9.02 -21.18
C ARG A 54 -3.49 7.57 -21.67
N THR A 55 -4.64 7.07 -22.13
CA THR A 55 -4.79 5.71 -22.69
C THR A 55 -3.79 5.43 -23.82
N SER A 56 -3.54 6.41 -24.70
CA SER A 56 -2.53 6.30 -25.75
C SER A 56 -1.10 6.12 -25.21
N THR A 57 -0.77 6.82 -24.11
CA THR A 57 0.54 6.70 -23.44
C THR A 57 0.69 5.30 -22.81
N MET A 58 -0.36 4.78 -22.19
CA MET A 58 -0.37 3.44 -21.63
C MET A 58 -0.24 2.36 -22.71
N ALA A 59 -0.99 2.49 -23.82
CA ALA A 59 -0.90 1.59 -24.97
C ALA A 59 0.53 1.55 -25.54
N ALA A 60 1.16 2.72 -25.72
CA ALA A 60 2.55 2.81 -26.16
C ALA A 60 3.55 2.19 -25.15
N ARG A 61 3.31 2.35 -23.84
CA ARG A 61 4.12 1.72 -22.77
C ARG A 61 4.03 0.19 -22.87
N LEU A 62 2.82 -0.37 -22.97
CA LEU A 62 2.60 -1.81 -23.10
C LEU A 62 3.24 -2.38 -24.38
N THR A 63 3.13 -1.66 -25.51
CA THR A 63 3.76 -2.07 -26.79
C THR A 63 5.28 -2.12 -26.65
N ARG A 64 5.90 -1.09 -26.10
CA ARG A 64 7.36 -1.07 -25.87
C ARG A 64 7.82 -2.15 -24.90
N ALA A 65 7.06 -2.40 -23.84
CA ALA A 65 7.34 -3.49 -22.89
C ALA A 65 7.34 -4.85 -23.60
N ARG A 66 6.33 -5.15 -24.41
CA ARG A 66 6.28 -6.39 -25.20
C ARG A 66 7.44 -6.50 -26.18
N GLN A 67 7.78 -5.41 -26.88
CA GLN A 67 8.91 -5.40 -27.83
C GLN A 67 10.24 -5.69 -27.12
N ARG A 68 10.44 -5.17 -25.91
CA ARG A 68 11.65 -5.46 -25.12
C ARG A 68 11.74 -6.91 -24.71
N LEU A 69 10.61 -7.56 -24.44
CA LEU A 69 10.55 -8.97 -24.06
C LEU A 69 10.59 -9.94 -25.25
N ALA A 70 10.36 -9.48 -26.48
CA ALA A 70 10.25 -10.35 -27.66
C ALA A 70 11.52 -11.16 -27.98
N GLY A 71 12.68 -10.74 -27.46
CA GLY A 71 13.97 -11.45 -27.62
C GLY A 71 14.45 -12.16 -26.36
N GLU A 72 13.69 -12.10 -25.26
CA GLU A 72 14.13 -12.61 -23.97
C GLU A 72 13.74 -14.09 -23.79
N SER A 73 14.51 -14.81 -22.98
CA SER A 73 14.23 -16.20 -22.66
C SER A 73 13.02 -16.34 -21.72
N PHE A 74 12.14 -17.27 -22.02
CA PHE A 74 10.99 -17.66 -21.18
C PHE A 74 11.33 -18.69 -20.10
N ALA A 75 12.62 -18.98 -19.88
CA ALA A 75 13.00 -19.91 -18.84
C ALA A 75 12.67 -19.35 -17.46
N VAL A 76 12.04 -20.17 -16.62
CA VAL A 76 11.84 -19.85 -15.21
C VAL A 76 13.20 -19.80 -14.52
N PRO A 77 13.61 -18.69 -13.92
CA PRO A 77 14.86 -18.64 -13.18
C PRO A 77 14.81 -19.52 -11.94
N THR A 78 15.96 -19.89 -11.41
CA THR A 78 16.11 -20.71 -10.19
C THR A 78 16.97 -19.98 -9.16
N GLY A 79 16.93 -20.44 -7.91
CA GLY A 79 17.77 -19.90 -6.85
C GLY A 79 17.57 -18.39 -6.63
N ALA A 80 18.67 -17.65 -6.47
CA ALA A 80 18.66 -16.21 -6.22
C ALA A 80 17.90 -15.40 -7.29
N ALA A 81 18.05 -15.77 -8.57
CA ALA A 81 17.36 -15.08 -9.66
C ALA A 81 15.83 -15.28 -9.61
N LEU A 82 15.34 -16.39 -9.10
CA LEU A 82 13.91 -16.58 -8.83
C LEU A 82 13.45 -15.69 -7.67
N ALA A 83 14.20 -15.64 -6.57
CA ALA A 83 13.90 -14.81 -5.43
C ALA A 83 13.82 -13.32 -5.82
N ASP A 84 14.77 -12.84 -6.60
CA ASP A 84 14.78 -11.45 -7.12
C ASP A 84 13.52 -11.15 -7.97
N ARG A 85 13.10 -12.11 -8.82
CA ARG A 85 11.89 -11.94 -9.62
C ARG A 85 10.62 -11.93 -8.78
N VAL A 86 10.51 -12.83 -7.81
CA VAL A 86 9.39 -12.85 -6.85
C VAL A 86 9.31 -11.52 -6.12
N GLN A 87 10.44 -10.98 -5.67
CA GLN A 87 10.51 -9.68 -5.03
C GLN A 87 9.98 -8.56 -5.95
N VAL A 88 10.38 -8.53 -7.21
CA VAL A 88 9.88 -7.52 -8.18
C VAL A 88 8.38 -7.65 -8.39
N VAL A 89 7.83 -8.88 -8.50
CA VAL A 89 6.38 -9.08 -8.62
C VAL A 89 5.64 -8.58 -7.38
N ALA A 90 6.17 -8.87 -6.19
CA ALA A 90 5.61 -8.40 -4.92
C ALA A 90 5.58 -6.87 -4.84
N GLU A 91 6.68 -6.19 -5.19
CA GLU A 91 6.75 -4.73 -5.26
C GLU A 91 5.77 -4.14 -6.27
N VAL A 92 5.63 -4.76 -7.44
CA VAL A 92 4.67 -4.37 -8.48
C VAL A 92 3.24 -4.50 -7.98
N ALA A 93 2.91 -5.60 -7.31
CA ALA A 93 1.58 -5.83 -6.74
C ALA A 93 1.26 -4.80 -5.65
N TYR A 94 2.23 -4.51 -4.78
CA TYR A 94 2.05 -3.50 -3.72
C TYR A 94 1.89 -2.09 -4.29
N LEU A 95 2.65 -1.73 -5.33
CA LEU A 95 2.49 -0.45 -6.03
C LEU A 95 1.08 -0.32 -6.64
N ALA A 96 0.59 -1.36 -7.31
CA ALA A 96 -0.76 -1.38 -7.87
C ALA A 96 -1.83 -1.28 -6.77
N PHE A 97 -1.65 -2.02 -5.67
CA PHE A 97 -2.53 -1.98 -4.53
C PHE A 97 -2.63 -0.57 -3.93
N THR A 98 -1.47 0.06 -3.65
CA THR A 98 -1.44 1.39 -3.05
C THR A 98 -2.05 2.46 -3.95
N ALA A 99 -1.87 2.35 -5.26
CA ALA A 99 -2.50 3.23 -6.24
C ALA A 99 -4.03 3.07 -6.31
N GLY A 100 -4.56 1.87 -6.03
CA GLY A 100 -5.99 1.62 -5.90
C GLY A 100 -6.53 2.00 -4.52
N TYR A 101 -5.79 1.71 -3.47
CA TYR A 101 -6.21 1.92 -2.08
C TYR A 101 -6.19 3.40 -1.65
N ALA A 102 -5.23 4.20 -2.13
CA ALA A 102 -5.09 5.62 -1.81
C ALA A 102 -4.67 6.41 -3.05
N PRO A 103 -5.59 6.65 -4.00
CA PRO A 103 -5.29 7.42 -5.19
C PRO A 103 -4.76 8.83 -4.85
N GLY A 104 -3.62 9.18 -5.42
CA GLY A 104 -2.97 10.48 -5.15
C GLY A 104 -3.67 11.69 -5.76
N SER A 105 -4.70 11.48 -6.63
CA SER A 105 -5.43 12.56 -7.31
C SER A 105 -6.81 12.09 -7.79
N GLY A 106 -7.70 13.04 -8.07
CA GLY A 106 -9.06 12.81 -8.54
C GLY A 106 -10.09 12.80 -7.41
N ALA A 107 -11.34 12.49 -7.75
CA ALA A 107 -12.47 12.48 -6.82
C ALA A 107 -12.53 11.18 -5.98
N ASP A 108 -12.03 10.07 -6.52
CA ASP A 108 -12.11 8.79 -5.84
C ASP A 108 -11.17 8.72 -4.65
N VAL A 109 -11.68 8.27 -3.51
CA VAL A 109 -10.88 7.99 -2.30
C VAL A 109 -10.30 6.57 -2.36
N LEU A 110 -10.97 5.68 -3.09
CA LEU A 110 -10.65 4.26 -3.17
C LEU A 110 -11.07 3.71 -4.55
N ARG A 111 -10.17 2.96 -5.19
CA ARG A 111 -10.46 2.12 -6.36
C ARG A 111 -10.36 0.66 -5.93
N ALA A 112 -11.41 0.16 -5.30
CA ALA A 112 -11.42 -1.16 -4.68
C ALA A 112 -11.23 -2.30 -5.69
N ASP A 113 -11.68 -2.12 -6.93
CA ASP A 113 -11.45 -3.01 -8.06
C ASP A 113 -9.96 -3.23 -8.35
N VAL A 114 -9.18 -2.15 -8.40
CA VAL A 114 -7.73 -2.20 -8.63
C VAL A 114 -6.99 -2.83 -7.45
N ALA A 115 -7.39 -2.49 -6.22
CA ALA A 115 -6.82 -3.10 -5.03
C ALA A 115 -7.11 -4.61 -4.97
N GLY A 116 -8.33 -5.02 -5.35
CA GLY A 116 -8.73 -6.42 -5.48
C GLY A 116 -7.92 -7.18 -6.53
N GLU A 117 -7.64 -6.56 -7.69
CA GLU A 117 -6.78 -7.17 -8.71
C GLU A 117 -5.35 -7.39 -8.21
N ALA A 118 -4.80 -6.41 -7.49
CA ALA A 118 -3.46 -6.55 -6.90
C ALA A 118 -3.40 -7.69 -5.87
N ILE A 119 -4.42 -7.84 -5.02
CA ILE A 119 -4.55 -8.98 -4.09
C ILE A 119 -4.59 -10.30 -4.87
N ARG A 120 -5.37 -10.38 -5.96
CA ARG A 120 -5.42 -11.59 -6.81
C ARG A 120 -4.05 -11.91 -7.40
N LEU A 121 -3.27 -10.92 -7.81
CA LEU A 121 -1.90 -11.14 -8.30
C LEU A 121 -1.01 -11.80 -7.25
N VAL A 122 -1.05 -11.32 -6.00
CA VAL A 122 -0.23 -11.90 -4.92
C VAL A 122 -0.70 -13.32 -4.58
N ARG A 123 -2.01 -13.60 -4.61
CA ARG A 123 -2.53 -14.98 -4.45
C ARG A 123 -2.00 -15.90 -5.56
N VAL A 124 -2.07 -15.46 -6.82
CA VAL A 124 -1.51 -16.22 -7.95
C VAL A 124 0.00 -16.46 -7.76
N LEU A 125 0.74 -15.41 -7.37
CA LEU A 125 2.18 -15.55 -7.10
C LEU A 125 2.43 -16.62 -6.02
N ARG A 126 1.71 -16.56 -4.90
CA ARG A 126 1.82 -17.52 -3.80
C ARG A 126 1.50 -18.97 -4.22
N GLU A 127 0.51 -19.16 -5.09
CA GLU A 127 0.11 -20.49 -5.61
C GLU A 127 1.15 -21.10 -6.54
N VAL A 128 1.87 -20.26 -7.32
CA VAL A 128 2.74 -20.77 -8.39
C VAL A 128 4.22 -20.83 -8.02
N ILE A 129 4.66 -20.13 -6.96
CA ILE A 129 6.05 -20.27 -6.48
C ILE A 129 6.26 -21.64 -5.85
N PRO A 130 7.40 -22.32 -6.16
CA PRO A 130 7.64 -23.70 -5.70
C PRO A 130 7.70 -23.83 -4.17
N ASP A 131 8.34 -22.85 -3.52
CA ASP A 131 8.55 -22.84 -2.07
C ASP A 131 7.89 -21.62 -1.44
N PRO A 132 7.26 -21.75 -0.27
CA PRO A 132 6.66 -20.63 0.44
C PRO A 132 7.69 -19.51 0.70
N VAL A 133 7.32 -18.27 0.37
CA VAL A 133 8.13 -17.07 0.63
C VAL A 133 7.44 -16.23 1.70
N PRO A 134 7.97 -16.14 2.93
CA PRO A 134 7.35 -15.43 4.05
C PRO A 134 6.93 -13.99 3.73
N GLU A 135 7.72 -13.26 2.95
CA GLU A 135 7.40 -11.88 2.54
C GLU A 135 6.23 -11.80 1.57
N VAL A 136 5.94 -12.84 0.79
CA VAL A 136 4.74 -12.90 -0.08
C VAL A 136 3.49 -13.12 0.77
N ASP A 137 3.56 -14.00 1.77
CA ASP A 137 2.47 -14.22 2.72
C ASP A 137 2.20 -12.95 3.56
N ALA A 138 3.26 -12.30 4.03
CA ALA A 138 3.17 -11.05 4.76
C ALA A 138 2.59 -9.90 3.91
N LEU A 139 2.98 -9.80 2.64
CA LEU A 139 2.41 -8.84 1.70
C LEU A 139 0.91 -9.09 1.48
N LEU A 140 0.51 -10.36 1.27
CA LEU A 140 -0.90 -10.71 1.12
C LEU A 140 -1.69 -10.31 2.37
N ALA A 141 -1.19 -10.64 3.56
CA ALA A 141 -1.80 -10.26 4.82
C ALA A 141 -1.93 -8.73 4.97
N LEU A 142 -0.89 -7.97 4.66
CA LEU A 142 -0.91 -6.50 4.68
C LEU A 142 -2.02 -5.94 3.77
N MET A 143 -2.08 -6.45 2.53
CA MET A 143 -3.08 -5.99 1.56
C MET A 143 -4.50 -6.35 2.00
N LEU A 144 -4.72 -7.56 2.53
CA LEU A 144 -6.03 -7.99 3.06
C LEU A 144 -6.47 -7.12 4.25
N LEU A 145 -5.59 -6.88 5.22
CA LEU A 145 -5.89 -6.03 6.39
C LEU A 145 -6.25 -4.60 5.98
N GLN A 146 -5.57 -4.03 4.99
CA GLN A 146 -5.92 -2.71 4.49
C GLN A 146 -7.21 -2.73 3.67
N HIS A 147 -7.40 -3.72 2.81
CA HIS A 147 -8.57 -3.87 1.96
C HIS A 147 -9.84 -4.18 2.75
N SER A 148 -9.74 -4.88 3.88
CA SER A 148 -10.87 -5.20 4.75
C SER A 148 -11.69 -3.97 5.17
N ARG A 149 -11.03 -2.81 5.23
CA ARG A 149 -11.62 -1.53 5.67
C ARG A 149 -12.31 -0.72 4.56
N ARG A 150 -12.31 -1.21 3.30
CA ARG A 150 -12.80 -0.46 2.13
C ARG A 150 -14.21 0.10 2.27
N HIS A 151 -15.11 -0.63 2.92
CA HIS A 151 -16.50 -0.21 3.12
C HIS A 151 -16.71 0.79 4.27
N ALA A 152 -15.70 0.96 5.15
CA ALA A 152 -15.73 1.92 6.24
C ALA A 152 -14.92 3.19 5.95
N ARG A 153 -14.06 3.16 4.92
CA ARG A 153 -13.15 4.26 4.59
C ARG A 153 -13.83 5.45 3.93
N VAL A 154 -14.95 5.19 3.26
CA VAL A 154 -15.75 6.24 2.60
C VAL A 154 -17.19 6.08 3.01
N VAL A 155 -17.79 7.14 3.53
CA VAL A 155 -19.21 7.22 3.88
C VAL A 155 -19.78 8.49 3.25
N ASP A 156 -20.83 8.33 2.46
CA ASP A 156 -21.50 9.43 1.74
C ASP A 156 -20.52 10.32 0.93
N GLY A 157 -19.54 9.69 0.29
CA GLY A 157 -18.50 10.37 -0.50
C GLY A 157 -17.41 11.06 0.31
N ARG A 158 -17.45 10.97 1.65
CA ARG A 158 -16.46 11.57 2.55
C ARG A 158 -15.45 10.56 3.05
N LEU A 159 -14.21 10.98 3.16
CA LEU A 159 -13.16 10.19 3.78
C LEU A 159 -13.41 10.07 5.28
N VAL A 160 -13.39 8.83 5.78
CA VAL A 160 -13.45 8.53 7.22
C VAL A 160 -12.08 8.03 7.68
N LEU A 161 -11.49 8.72 8.64
CA LEU A 161 -10.20 8.35 9.20
C LEU A 161 -10.30 7.06 10.03
N LEU A 162 -9.20 6.34 10.16
CA LEU A 162 -9.14 5.04 10.81
C LEU A 162 -9.78 4.99 12.20
N PRO A 163 -9.56 5.97 13.11
CA PRO A 163 -10.19 5.98 14.43
C PRO A 163 -11.72 6.07 14.39
N ASP A 164 -12.26 6.74 13.34
CA ASP A 164 -13.69 7.02 13.21
C ASP A 164 -14.46 5.98 12.38
N GLN A 165 -13.74 4.98 11.84
CA GLN A 165 -14.34 3.95 11.00
C GLN A 165 -15.23 2.99 11.82
N ASP A 166 -16.44 2.73 11.31
CA ASP A 166 -17.29 1.67 11.84
C ASP A 166 -16.71 0.29 11.54
N ARG A 167 -16.12 -0.35 12.56
CA ARG A 167 -15.46 -1.66 12.43
C ARG A 167 -16.42 -2.79 12.03
N ARG A 168 -17.73 -2.66 12.25
CA ARG A 168 -18.74 -3.62 11.79
C ARG A 168 -18.82 -3.69 10.26
N ARG A 169 -18.34 -2.67 9.57
CA ARG A 169 -18.26 -2.62 8.12
C ARG A 169 -16.94 -3.21 7.56
N TRP A 170 -16.04 -3.60 8.44
CA TRP A 170 -14.80 -4.26 8.03
C TRP A 170 -15.09 -5.69 7.61
N VAL A 171 -14.37 -6.19 6.61
CA VAL A 171 -14.56 -7.55 6.06
C VAL A 171 -13.80 -8.54 6.94
N GLY A 172 -14.53 -9.17 7.86
CA GLY A 172 -13.97 -10.08 8.86
C GLY A 172 -13.26 -11.29 8.25
N THR A 173 -13.72 -11.80 7.10
CA THR A 173 -13.06 -12.91 6.40
C THR A 173 -11.67 -12.57 5.89
N GLU A 174 -11.45 -11.34 5.42
CA GLU A 174 -10.12 -10.88 5.00
C GLU A 174 -9.18 -10.68 6.21
N ILE A 175 -9.71 -10.22 7.34
CA ILE A 175 -8.95 -10.11 8.59
C ILE A 175 -8.55 -11.49 9.10
N ALA A 176 -9.47 -12.45 9.10
CA ALA A 176 -9.19 -13.82 9.53
C ALA A 176 -8.11 -14.48 8.66
N GLU A 177 -8.24 -14.41 7.33
CA GLU A 177 -7.23 -14.90 6.38
C GLU A 177 -5.84 -14.27 6.63
N ALA A 178 -5.81 -12.95 6.86
CA ALA A 178 -4.56 -12.26 7.14
C ALA A 178 -3.91 -12.72 8.46
N VAL A 179 -4.69 -12.95 9.50
CA VAL A 179 -4.19 -13.47 10.78
C VAL A 179 -3.66 -14.90 10.62
N GLU A 180 -4.34 -15.74 9.84
CA GLU A 180 -3.87 -17.10 9.52
C GLU A 180 -2.52 -17.07 8.80
N LEU A 181 -2.33 -16.14 7.84
CA LEU A 181 -1.06 -15.95 7.14
C LEU A 181 0.06 -15.46 8.05
N LEU A 182 -0.23 -14.59 9.02
CA LEU A 182 0.76 -14.00 9.91
C LEU A 182 1.14 -14.91 11.09
N THR A 183 0.25 -15.82 11.51
CA THR A 183 0.48 -16.70 12.67
C THR A 183 1.79 -17.52 12.56
N PRO A 184 2.09 -18.21 11.45
CA PRO A 184 3.36 -18.93 11.30
C PRO A 184 4.58 -18.00 11.21
N LEU A 185 4.38 -16.70 10.90
CA LEU A 185 5.46 -15.73 10.78
C LEU A 185 5.77 -14.98 12.09
N ALA A 186 5.11 -15.31 13.19
CA ALA A 186 5.24 -14.62 14.48
C ALA A 186 6.68 -14.58 15.02
N HIS A 187 7.50 -15.55 14.64
CA HIS A 187 8.91 -15.66 15.03
C HIS A 187 9.88 -15.56 13.85
N ALA A 188 9.39 -15.14 12.67
CA ALA A 188 10.24 -14.93 11.51
C ALA A 188 11.16 -13.71 11.72
N ALA A 189 12.28 -13.69 11.01
CA ALA A 189 13.15 -12.52 10.99
C ALA A 189 12.40 -11.28 10.52
N PRO A 190 12.66 -10.09 11.09
CA PRO A 190 12.03 -8.86 10.66
C PRO A 190 12.23 -8.60 9.17
N ALA A 191 11.14 -8.29 8.47
CA ALA A 191 11.17 -8.02 7.04
C ALA A 191 10.13 -6.92 6.72
N PRO A 192 10.32 -6.14 5.63
CA PRO A 192 9.54 -4.93 5.40
C PRO A 192 8.03 -5.13 5.31
N TYR A 193 7.56 -6.14 4.59
CA TYR A 193 6.12 -6.41 4.50
C TYR A 193 5.57 -7.04 5.78
N LEU A 194 6.35 -7.89 6.44
CA LEU A 194 5.96 -8.49 7.70
C LEU A 194 5.71 -7.43 8.78
N LEU A 195 6.63 -6.49 8.97
CA LEU A 195 6.47 -5.43 9.96
C LEU A 195 5.27 -4.52 9.65
N GLN A 196 5.08 -4.17 8.38
CA GLN A 196 3.90 -3.39 7.96
C GLN A 196 2.58 -4.16 8.16
N ALA A 197 2.57 -5.47 7.90
CA ALA A 197 1.41 -6.31 8.13
C ALA A 197 1.08 -6.44 9.62
N LEU A 198 2.09 -6.59 10.48
CA LEU A 198 1.92 -6.62 11.93
C LEU A 198 1.36 -5.29 12.46
N ILE A 199 1.84 -4.14 11.97
CA ILE A 199 1.26 -2.82 12.29
C ILE A 199 -0.22 -2.76 11.87
N ALA A 200 -0.55 -3.22 10.66
CA ALA A 200 -1.93 -3.24 10.18
C ALA A 200 -2.81 -4.19 11.01
N ALA A 201 -2.25 -5.33 11.46
CA ALA A 201 -2.94 -6.29 12.32
C ALA A 201 -3.28 -5.70 13.70
N GLU A 202 -2.40 -4.91 14.34
CA GLU A 202 -2.71 -4.25 15.62
C GLU A 202 -3.97 -3.38 15.52
N HIS A 203 -4.19 -2.72 14.39
CA HIS A 203 -5.43 -1.99 14.16
C HIS A 203 -6.64 -2.90 13.93
N ALA A 204 -6.44 -4.01 13.23
CA ALA A 204 -7.54 -4.88 12.81
C ALA A 204 -8.05 -5.77 13.94
N ILE A 205 -7.18 -6.23 14.85
CA ILE A 205 -7.54 -7.09 15.97
C ILE A 205 -8.03 -6.33 17.20
N ALA A 206 -7.70 -5.03 17.33
CA ALA A 206 -8.19 -4.22 18.43
C ALA A 206 -9.72 -4.11 18.38
N PRO A 207 -10.44 -4.32 19.49
CA PRO A 207 -11.91 -4.23 19.51
C PRO A 207 -12.43 -2.83 19.18
N SER A 208 -11.67 -1.80 19.55
CA SER A 208 -11.98 -0.40 19.26
C SER A 208 -10.71 0.40 18.94
N ALA A 209 -10.87 1.61 18.44
CA ALA A 209 -9.72 2.51 18.15
C ALA A 209 -8.95 2.88 19.42
N SER A 210 -9.64 3.02 20.56
CA SER A 210 -9.04 3.33 21.86
C SER A 210 -8.26 2.18 22.49
N GLU A 211 -8.49 0.94 22.01
CA GLU A 211 -7.81 -0.28 22.48
C GLU A 211 -6.66 -0.71 21.56
N THR A 212 -6.34 0.11 20.57
CA THR A 212 -5.17 -0.12 19.70
C THR A 212 -3.88 0.01 20.53
N ASP A 213 -3.01 -1.00 20.46
CA ASP A 213 -1.70 -0.99 21.14
C ASP A 213 -0.70 -0.13 20.36
N TRP A 214 -0.74 1.16 20.60
CA TRP A 214 0.13 2.12 19.94
C TRP A 214 1.61 1.94 20.30
N SER A 215 1.92 1.45 21.51
CA SER A 215 3.30 1.18 21.91
C SER A 215 3.91 0.05 21.08
N ARG A 216 3.13 -1.00 20.81
CA ARG A 216 3.56 -2.07 19.89
C ARG A 216 3.73 -1.57 18.46
N ILE A 217 2.84 -0.71 17.99
CA ILE A 217 2.95 -0.09 16.66
C ILE A 217 4.23 0.73 16.55
N VAL A 218 4.56 1.55 17.55
CA VAL A 218 5.82 2.33 17.59
C VAL A 218 7.02 1.40 17.54
N ALA A 219 7.05 0.33 18.35
CA ALA A 219 8.14 -0.64 18.35
C ALA A 219 8.34 -1.30 16.96
N ARG A 220 7.23 -1.64 16.26
CA ARG A 220 7.32 -2.19 14.89
C ARG A 220 7.82 -1.16 13.88
N TYR A 221 7.48 0.12 14.03
CA TYR A 221 8.06 1.17 13.20
C TYR A 221 9.54 1.38 13.48
N ASP A 222 10.00 1.23 14.75
CA ASP A 222 11.41 1.28 15.10
C ASP A 222 12.21 0.17 14.41
N GLU A 223 11.71 -1.07 14.46
CA GLU A 223 12.29 -2.20 13.72
C GLU A 223 12.31 -1.92 12.20
N LEU A 224 11.22 -1.40 11.65
CA LEU A 224 11.11 -1.11 10.21
C LEU A 224 12.10 -0.03 9.78
N LEU A 225 12.35 0.98 10.60
CA LEU A 225 13.35 2.02 10.33
C LEU A 225 14.77 1.49 10.30
N LEU A 226 15.08 0.43 11.05
CA LEU A 226 16.40 -0.21 11.02
C LEU A 226 16.68 -0.96 9.72
N ILE A 227 15.65 -1.56 9.11
CA ILE A 227 15.82 -2.43 7.92
C ILE A 227 15.40 -1.75 6.61
N ALA A 228 14.46 -0.81 6.66
CA ALA A 228 13.91 -0.10 5.50
C ALA A 228 13.64 1.37 5.82
N PRO A 229 14.69 2.17 6.13
CA PRO A 229 14.51 3.58 6.49
C PRO A 229 13.92 4.37 5.32
N SER A 230 12.85 5.12 5.59
CA SER A 230 12.26 6.04 4.61
C SER A 230 11.56 7.22 5.31
N PRO A 231 11.44 8.37 4.64
CA PRO A 231 10.70 9.50 5.16
C PRO A 231 9.23 9.18 5.46
N VAL A 232 8.60 8.29 4.66
CA VAL A 232 7.22 7.84 4.87
C VAL A 232 7.10 7.03 6.17
N VAL A 233 8.04 6.11 6.42
CA VAL A 233 8.08 5.34 7.67
C VAL A 233 8.29 6.25 8.88
N ARG A 234 9.18 7.25 8.78
CA ARG A 234 9.39 8.26 9.84
C ARG A 234 8.12 9.07 10.11
N LEU A 235 7.40 9.49 9.07
CA LEU A 235 6.13 10.21 9.21
C LEU A 235 5.08 9.35 9.94
N ASN A 236 4.89 8.11 9.50
CA ASN A 236 3.91 7.20 10.07
C ASN A 236 4.26 6.84 11.54
N ARG A 237 5.55 6.64 11.83
CA ARG A 237 6.03 6.47 13.21
C ARG A 237 5.69 7.67 14.09
N ALA A 238 5.91 8.89 13.60
CA ALA A 238 5.59 10.10 14.36
C ALA A 238 4.10 10.23 14.69
N VAL A 239 3.22 9.79 13.78
CA VAL A 239 1.78 9.71 14.06
C VAL A 239 1.52 8.66 15.15
N ALA A 240 2.14 7.48 15.08
CA ALA A 240 1.99 6.45 16.11
C ALA A 240 2.50 6.91 17.47
N VAL A 241 3.64 7.61 17.53
CA VAL A 241 4.16 8.24 18.74
C VAL A 241 3.19 9.28 19.32
N ALA A 242 2.52 10.03 18.44
CA ALA A 242 1.51 11.00 18.90
C ALA A 242 0.28 10.35 19.52
N GLU A 243 -0.07 9.14 19.09
CA GLU A 243 -1.17 8.37 19.71
C GLU A 243 -0.72 7.71 21.02
N ALA A 244 0.53 7.24 21.11
CA ALA A 244 1.07 6.61 22.31
C ALA A 244 1.40 7.64 23.42
N ASP A 245 2.12 8.71 23.08
CA ASP A 245 2.78 9.61 24.01
C ASP A 245 2.27 11.07 23.92
N GLY A 246 1.29 11.31 23.08
CA GLY A 246 0.66 12.61 22.91
C GLY A 246 1.25 13.46 21.77
N PRO A 247 0.49 14.52 21.37
CA PRO A 247 0.78 15.28 20.16
C PRO A 247 2.12 16.03 20.17
N LEU A 248 2.63 16.42 21.32
CA LEU A 248 3.95 17.07 21.43
C LEU A 248 5.09 16.11 21.13
N ALA A 249 5.00 14.85 21.60
CA ALA A 249 5.97 13.81 21.29
C ALA A 249 5.96 13.49 19.78
N GLY A 250 4.77 13.42 19.17
CA GLY A 250 4.63 13.26 17.72
C GLY A 250 5.25 14.41 16.93
N LEU A 251 5.05 15.66 17.36
CA LEU A 251 5.68 16.83 16.73
C LEU A 251 7.21 16.77 16.82
N ALA A 252 7.77 16.38 17.96
CA ALA A 252 9.20 16.17 18.12
C ALA A 252 9.71 15.06 17.19
N ALA A 253 8.96 13.97 17.03
CA ALA A 253 9.33 12.89 16.12
C ALA A 253 9.29 13.30 14.61
N LEU A 254 8.60 14.39 14.26
CA LEU A 254 8.61 14.98 12.90
C LEU A 254 9.80 15.92 12.65
N GLU A 255 10.61 16.22 13.68
CA GLU A 255 11.76 17.10 13.48
C GLU A 255 12.76 16.51 12.49
N GLY A 256 13.32 17.37 11.64
CA GLY A 256 14.24 16.97 10.58
C GLY A 256 13.59 16.33 9.36
N LEU A 257 12.25 16.12 9.32
CA LEU A 257 11.54 15.84 8.07
C LEU A 257 11.22 17.13 7.33
N THR A 258 11.53 17.17 6.05
CA THR A 258 11.32 18.33 5.18
C THR A 258 10.32 18.05 4.06
N ASP A 259 9.85 19.10 3.40
CA ASP A 259 9.00 18.98 2.21
C ASP A 259 9.75 18.38 1.00
N GLU A 260 11.08 18.42 1.00
CA GLU A 260 11.92 17.76 -0.01
C GLU A 260 11.95 16.24 0.21
N ASP A 261 11.99 15.79 1.47
CA ASP A 261 11.93 14.38 1.83
C ASP A 261 10.55 13.77 1.51
N LEU A 262 9.47 14.55 1.74
CA LEU A 262 8.08 14.12 1.56
C LEU A 262 7.30 15.16 0.74
N PRO A 263 7.45 15.15 -0.58
CA PRO A 263 6.67 16.03 -1.46
C PRO A 263 5.16 15.78 -1.30
N GLY A 264 4.37 16.87 -1.36
CA GLY A 264 2.92 16.83 -1.30
C GLY A 264 2.35 17.25 0.05
N HIS A 265 1.14 16.77 0.36
CA HIS A 265 0.34 17.29 1.47
C HIS A 265 0.49 16.53 2.80
N ARG A 266 1.05 15.30 2.79
CA ARG A 266 1.01 14.40 3.96
C ARG A 266 1.77 14.95 5.18
N LEU A 267 2.97 15.46 4.98
CA LEU A 267 3.76 16.02 6.08
C LEU A 267 3.12 17.27 6.68
N PRO A 268 2.73 18.30 5.89
CA PRO A 268 2.01 19.44 6.46
C PRO A 268 0.65 19.08 7.06
N ALA A 269 -0.06 18.08 6.55
CA ALA A 269 -1.30 17.59 7.13
C ALA A 269 -1.09 16.95 8.51
N ALA A 270 -0.09 16.08 8.66
CA ALA A 270 0.25 15.49 9.95
C ALA A 270 0.67 16.56 10.97
N ARG A 271 1.52 17.51 10.57
CA ARG A 271 1.89 18.65 11.43
C ARG A 271 0.68 19.45 11.86
N ALA A 272 -0.24 19.74 10.94
CA ALA A 272 -1.46 20.50 11.22
C ALA A 272 -2.33 19.83 12.28
N GLU A 273 -2.57 18.51 12.11
CA GLU A 273 -3.35 17.73 13.05
C GLU A 273 -2.72 17.68 14.44
N LEU A 274 -1.40 17.42 14.51
CA LEU A 274 -0.70 17.38 15.79
C LEU A 274 -0.64 18.74 16.47
N LEU A 275 -0.46 19.83 15.72
CA LEU A 275 -0.53 21.20 16.27
C LEU A 275 -1.92 21.54 16.79
N ALA A 276 -2.98 21.13 16.09
CA ALA A 276 -4.36 21.32 16.53
C ALA A 276 -4.62 20.60 17.85
N ARG A 277 -4.21 19.34 17.95
CA ARG A 277 -4.31 18.50 19.16
C ARG A 277 -3.44 19.02 20.31
N ALA A 278 -2.33 19.68 20.01
CA ALA A 278 -1.46 20.34 20.99
C ALA A 278 -1.98 21.72 21.44
N GLY A 279 -3.18 22.13 21.03
CA GLY A 279 -3.76 23.42 21.39
C GLY A 279 -3.07 24.63 20.75
N ARG A 280 -2.45 24.46 19.59
CA ARG A 280 -1.74 25.52 18.84
C ARG A 280 -2.49 25.90 17.54
N PRO A 281 -3.69 26.56 17.63
CA PRO A 281 -4.57 26.74 16.46
C PRO A 281 -3.98 27.66 15.38
N GLY A 282 -3.17 28.65 15.73
CA GLY A 282 -2.52 29.55 14.76
C GLY A 282 -1.56 28.79 13.83
N PRO A 283 -0.51 28.14 14.35
CA PRO A 283 0.38 27.26 13.57
C PRO A 283 -0.36 26.13 12.84
N ALA A 284 -1.36 25.49 13.47
CA ALA A 284 -2.18 24.45 12.84
C ALA A 284 -2.87 24.97 11.58
N ARG A 285 -3.46 26.17 11.62
CA ARG A 285 -4.15 26.80 10.48
C ARG A 285 -3.21 27.05 9.31
N ALA A 286 -1.98 27.48 9.58
CA ALA A 286 -0.96 27.66 8.55
C ALA A 286 -0.53 26.33 7.92
N ALA A 287 -0.34 25.29 8.73
CA ALA A 287 0.03 23.96 8.25
C ALA A 287 -1.10 23.31 7.43
N TYR A 288 -2.38 23.45 7.84
CA TYR A 288 -3.51 23.02 7.02
C TYR A 288 -3.59 23.77 5.67
N ALA A 289 -3.34 25.07 5.65
CA ALA A 289 -3.32 25.82 4.39
C ALA A 289 -2.24 25.29 3.44
N ALA A 290 -1.05 24.99 3.95
CA ALA A 290 0.03 24.38 3.17
C ALA A 290 -0.35 22.98 2.65
N ALA A 291 -1.01 22.16 3.46
CA ALA A 291 -1.49 20.83 3.07
C ALA A 291 -2.55 20.92 1.96
N ILE A 292 -3.56 21.77 2.13
CA ILE A 292 -4.65 21.99 1.16
C ILE A 292 -4.10 22.42 -0.20
N ALA A 293 -3.14 23.35 -0.21
CA ALA A 293 -2.53 23.86 -1.44
C ALA A 293 -1.80 22.76 -2.26
N ARG A 294 -1.35 21.69 -1.60
CA ARG A 294 -0.59 20.60 -2.21
C ARG A 294 -1.40 19.30 -2.39
N CYS A 295 -2.66 19.27 -1.92
CA CYS A 295 -3.50 18.09 -1.97
C CYS A 295 -4.11 17.93 -3.36
N GLY A 296 -3.77 16.81 -4.05
CA GLY A 296 -4.29 16.47 -5.38
C GLY A 296 -5.63 15.73 -5.35
N ASN A 297 -5.98 15.07 -4.23
CA ASN A 297 -7.24 14.36 -4.07
C ASN A 297 -8.32 15.26 -3.51
N GLU A 298 -9.48 15.30 -4.17
CA GLU A 298 -10.57 16.24 -3.82
C GLU A 298 -11.21 15.92 -2.46
N ALA A 299 -11.41 14.64 -2.15
CA ALA A 299 -12.02 14.23 -0.89
C ALA A 299 -11.06 14.44 0.30
N GLU A 300 -9.75 14.17 0.13
CA GLU A 300 -8.76 14.49 1.15
C GLU A 300 -8.64 16.00 1.37
N ARG A 301 -8.70 16.79 0.31
CA ARG A 301 -8.71 18.25 0.39
C ARG A 301 -9.91 18.76 1.16
N ALA A 302 -11.11 18.28 0.84
CA ALA A 302 -12.34 18.66 1.55
C ALA A 302 -12.24 18.33 3.05
N HIS A 303 -11.70 17.16 3.40
CA HIS A 303 -11.45 16.78 4.79
C HIS A 303 -10.48 17.77 5.48
N LEU A 304 -9.37 18.15 4.84
CA LEU A 304 -8.41 19.11 5.40
C LEU A 304 -9.03 20.49 5.58
N GLU A 305 -9.91 20.94 4.68
CA GLU A 305 -10.65 22.18 4.77
C GLU A 305 -11.63 22.18 5.96
N GLU A 306 -12.36 21.08 6.16
CA GLU A 306 -13.25 20.89 7.31
C GLU A 306 -12.47 20.94 8.63
N ARG A 307 -11.33 20.22 8.72
CA ARG A 307 -10.47 20.24 9.91
C ARG A 307 -9.95 21.65 10.21
N ARG A 308 -9.49 22.38 9.18
CA ARG A 308 -9.04 23.76 9.35
C ARG A 308 -10.16 24.68 9.83
N ALA A 309 -11.38 24.53 9.28
CA ALA A 309 -12.53 25.34 9.66
C ALA A 309 -13.00 25.09 11.11
N ALA A 310 -12.81 23.89 11.62
CA ALA A 310 -13.13 23.51 12.99
C ALA A 310 -12.17 24.06 14.05
N LEU A 311 -11.03 24.67 13.65
CA LEU A 311 -10.08 25.26 14.60
C LEU A 311 -10.68 26.48 15.31
N PRO A 312 -10.45 26.64 16.63
CA PRO A 312 -10.87 27.82 17.36
C PRO A 312 -10.44 29.11 16.66
N LYS A 313 -11.35 30.07 16.59
CA LYS A 313 -11.00 31.45 16.12
C LYS A 313 -10.05 32.01 17.16
N GLY A 314 -8.79 32.22 16.78
CA GLY A 314 -7.82 32.91 17.62
C GLY A 314 -8.12 34.40 17.76
#